data_1bcab60f2491860223b70c6df9df0c90
#
_entry.id   1bcab60f2491860223b70c6df9df0c90
#
_cell.length_a   1.000
_cell.length_b   1.000
_cell.length_c   1.000
_cell.angle_alpha   90.00
_cell.angle_beta   90.00
_cell.angle_gamma   90.00
#
_symmetry.space_group_name_H-M   'P 1'
#
loop_
_entity.id
_entity.type
_entity.pdbx_description
1 polymer ?
#
loop_
_entity_poly.entity_id
_entity_poly.type
_entity_poly.pdbx_seq_one_letter_code
_entity_poly.pdbx_strand_id
1 'polypeptide(L)'
;MSDVTTPLAATHDILTAAARVAGLDSTGAEVIRDGSNVIYRLPGDVVARIGHAGFQETAEREVRVSRWLTTAGLPVVQAVNDVPQPTMVDDRPVTWWKLLPEHRPATTGELGAVLRSLHSLTPPDDLDLPVHDPFSGLSHRISQATALDDDDRTWLTRRLDQLRERYRRLPMEKPYQVIHGDAWQGVSIR
;
A
#
# COMPACT_ATOMS: atom_id res chain seq x y z
N MET A 1 18.64 1.78 -0.38
CA MET A 1 18.28 1.48 -1.79
C MET A 1 17.95 2.81 -2.41
N SER A 2 18.81 3.32 -3.31
CA SER A 2 18.50 4.54 -4.05
C SER A 2 17.22 4.27 -4.85
N ASP A 3 16.23 5.11 -4.65
CA ASP A 3 14.97 5.11 -5.39
C ASP A 3 15.30 5.48 -6.84
N VAL A 4 15.64 4.48 -7.64
CA VAL A 4 15.86 4.68 -9.09
C VAL A 4 14.46 4.88 -9.67
N THR A 5 14.05 6.13 -9.78
CA THR A 5 12.81 6.50 -10.48
C THR A 5 12.89 5.92 -11.89
N THR A 6 12.07 4.94 -12.17
CA THR A 6 11.99 4.33 -13.51
C THR A 6 11.47 5.39 -14.48
N PRO A 7 12.11 5.63 -15.61
CA PRO A 7 11.64 6.61 -16.58
C PRO A 7 10.18 6.34 -16.98
N LEU A 8 9.36 7.37 -17.13
CA LEU A 8 7.94 7.25 -17.51
C LEU A 8 7.73 6.45 -18.81
N ALA A 9 8.65 6.58 -19.78
CA ALA A 9 8.61 5.77 -21.00
C ALA A 9 8.66 4.27 -20.69
N ALA A 10 9.58 3.84 -19.81
CA ALA A 10 9.70 2.43 -19.44
C ALA A 10 8.48 1.93 -18.65
N THR A 11 7.83 2.78 -17.84
CA THR A 11 6.59 2.39 -17.15
C THR A 11 5.40 2.31 -18.09
N HIS A 12 5.38 3.08 -19.16
CA HIS A 12 4.36 2.98 -20.21
C HIS A 12 4.46 1.66 -21.00
N ASP A 13 5.67 1.19 -21.28
CA ASP A 13 5.89 -0.10 -21.93
C ASP A 13 5.41 -1.26 -21.03
N ILE A 14 5.73 -1.18 -19.73
CA ILE A 14 5.23 -2.15 -18.73
C ILE A 14 3.69 -2.13 -18.69
N LEU A 15 3.07 -0.94 -18.66
CA LEU A 15 1.62 -0.80 -18.69
C LEU A 15 1.02 -1.49 -19.90
N THR A 16 1.55 -1.20 -21.09
CA THR A 16 1.05 -1.76 -22.36
C THR A 16 1.14 -3.29 -22.37
N ALA A 17 2.28 -3.83 -21.94
CA ALA A 17 2.48 -5.28 -21.86
C ALA A 17 1.50 -5.93 -20.85
N ALA A 18 1.35 -5.34 -19.66
CA ALA A 18 0.44 -5.83 -18.63
C ALA A 18 -1.03 -5.75 -19.06
N ALA A 19 -1.45 -4.63 -19.67
CA ALA A 19 -2.81 -4.43 -20.15
C ALA A 19 -3.20 -5.48 -21.19
N ARG A 20 -2.28 -5.80 -22.12
CA ARG A 20 -2.50 -6.88 -23.09
C ARG A 20 -2.74 -8.24 -22.44
N VAL A 21 -1.99 -8.58 -21.38
CA VAL A 21 -2.19 -9.82 -20.61
C VAL A 21 -3.52 -9.82 -19.88
N ALA A 22 -3.91 -8.68 -19.34
CA ALA A 22 -5.17 -8.51 -18.60
C ALA A 22 -6.41 -8.36 -19.52
N GLY A 23 -6.22 -8.23 -20.84
CA GLY A 23 -7.32 -7.97 -21.78
C GLY A 23 -7.92 -6.56 -21.64
N LEU A 24 -7.11 -5.60 -21.17
CA LEU A 24 -7.52 -4.20 -20.97
C LEU A 24 -6.97 -3.29 -22.07
N ASP A 25 -7.70 -2.23 -22.39
CA ASP A 25 -7.23 -1.20 -23.34
C ASP A 25 -6.40 -0.15 -22.60
N SER A 26 -5.14 0.00 -23.01
CA SER A 26 -4.24 1.05 -22.50
C SER A 26 -4.08 2.24 -23.43
N THR A 27 -4.83 2.30 -24.54
CA THR A 27 -4.77 3.39 -25.51
C THR A 27 -5.21 4.69 -24.86
N GLY A 28 -4.36 5.72 -24.90
CA GLY A 28 -4.66 7.02 -24.29
C GLY A 28 -4.58 7.00 -22.75
N ALA A 29 -3.89 6.02 -22.16
CA ALA A 29 -3.66 6.01 -20.71
C ALA A 29 -2.94 7.28 -20.24
N GLU A 30 -3.44 7.89 -19.18
CA GLU A 30 -2.92 9.12 -18.60
C GLU A 30 -2.26 8.87 -17.25
N VAL A 31 -1.09 9.48 -17.00
CA VAL A 31 -0.44 9.41 -15.68
C VAL A 31 -1.23 10.24 -14.68
N ILE A 32 -1.76 9.61 -13.63
CA ILE A 32 -2.38 10.31 -12.49
C ILE A 32 -1.32 10.71 -11.46
N ARG A 33 -0.35 9.84 -11.23
CA ARG A 33 0.68 10.04 -10.22
C ARG A 33 1.98 9.36 -10.63
N ASP A 34 3.07 10.09 -10.47
CA ASP A 34 4.44 9.59 -10.56
C ASP A 34 5.11 9.75 -9.18
N GLY A 35 5.43 8.64 -8.54
CA GLY A 35 5.99 8.61 -7.18
C GLY A 35 6.58 7.23 -6.86
N SER A 36 6.48 6.79 -5.62
CA SER A 36 6.90 5.44 -5.22
C SER A 36 6.24 4.33 -6.05
N ASN A 37 5.02 4.56 -6.54
CA ASN A 37 4.37 3.77 -7.58
C ASN A 37 3.91 4.71 -8.67
N VAL A 38 3.91 4.23 -9.91
CA VAL A 38 3.33 4.99 -11.03
C VAL A 38 1.90 4.55 -11.23
N ILE A 39 0.99 5.52 -11.29
CA ILE A 39 -0.45 5.29 -11.40
C ILE A 39 -0.95 5.88 -12.70
N TYR A 40 -1.61 5.05 -13.51
CA TYR A 40 -2.23 5.41 -14.77
C TYR A 40 -3.73 5.28 -14.71
N ARG A 41 -4.45 6.22 -15.32
CA ARG A 41 -5.87 6.08 -15.66
C ARG A 41 -5.98 5.52 -17.07
N LEU A 42 -6.76 4.45 -17.21
CA LEU A 42 -7.09 3.83 -18.50
C LEU A 42 -8.53 4.17 -18.90
N PRO A 43 -8.89 3.98 -20.17
CA PRO A 43 -10.29 3.98 -20.59
C PRO A 43 -11.15 2.99 -19.79
N GLY A 44 -12.44 3.25 -19.64
CA GLY A 44 -13.38 2.34 -18.95
C GLY A 44 -13.29 2.39 -17.41
N ASP A 45 -12.84 3.52 -16.84
CA ASP A 45 -12.77 3.75 -15.40
C ASP A 45 -11.88 2.73 -14.65
N VAL A 46 -10.80 2.33 -15.29
CA VAL A 46 -9.75 1.48 -14.73
C VAL A 46 -8.53 2.31 -14.37
N VAL A 47 -7.92 1.99 -13.24
CA VAL A 47 -6.64 2.54 -12.80
C VAL A 47 -5.62 1.41 -12.72
N ALA A 48 -4.48 1.58 -13.37
CA ALA A 48 -3.33 0.71 -13.23
C ALA A 48 -2.33 1.29 -12.23
N ARG A 49 -1.83 0.46 -11.31
CA ARG A 49 -0.75 0.81 -10.40
C ARG A 49 0.44 -0.11 -10.67
N ILE A 50 1.55 0.47 -11.07
CA ILE A 50 2.81 -0.24 -11.33
C ILE A 50 3.67 -0.17 -10.07
N GLY A 51 3.93 -1.31 -9.45
CA GLY A 51 4.75 -1.44 -8.27
C GLY A 51 6.25 -1.55 -8.58
N HIS A 52 7.06 -1.62 -7.53
CA HIS A 52 8.50 -1.88 -7.64
C HIS A 52 8.77 -3.36 -7.93
N ALA A 53 9.91 -3.64 -8.56
CA ALA A 53 10.40 -5.00 -8.73
C ALA A 53 10.57 -5.70 -7.37
N GLY A 54 10.22 -6.98 -7.31
CA GLY A 54 10.28 -7.78 -6.08
C GLY A 54 9.12 -7.58 -5.10
N PHE A 55 8.09 -6.76 -5.43
CA PHE A 55 6.93 -6.51 -4.55
C PHE A 55 5.68 -7.30 -4.94
N GLN A 56 5.83 -8.44 -5.59
CA GLN A 56 4.72 -9.29 -6.00
C GLN A 56 3.82 -9.69 -4.82
N GLU A 57 4.38 -10.26 -3.77
CA GLU A 57 3.61 -10.72 -2.59
C GLU A 57 2.83 -9.58 -1.93
N THR A 58 3.41 -8.38 -1.90
CA THR A 58 2.74 -7.20 -1.38
C THR A 58 1.53 -6.82 -2.24
N ALA A 59 1.71 -6.84 -3.57
CA ALA A 59 0.64 -6.52 -4.51
C ALA A 59 -0.50 -7.57 -4.47
N GLU A 60 -0.16 -8.86 -4.37
CA GLU A 60 -1.14 -9.94 -4.17
C GLU A 60 -1.94 -9.76 -2.89
N ARG A 61 -1.27 -9.44 -1.78
CA ARG A 61 -1.92 -9.17 -0.50
C ARG A 61 -2.85 -7.96 -0.58
N GLU A 62 -2.42 -6.85 -1.19
CA GLU A 62 -3.25 -5.66 -1.37
C GLU A 62 -4.55 -5.95 -2.14
N VAL A 63 -4.47 -6.73 -3.21
CA VAL A 63 -5.65 -7.16 -3.98
C VAL A 63 -6.58 -8.04 -3.12
N ARG A 64 -6.04 -9.00 -2.38
CA ARG A 64 -6.82 -9.87 -1.48
C ARG A 64 -7.47 -9.07 -0.36
N VAL A 65 -6.75 -8.15 0.27
CA VAL A 65 -7.28 -7.25 1.31
C VAL A 65 -8.42 -6.41 0.75
N SER A 66 -8.25 -5.80 -0.42
CA SER A 66 -9.31 -5.00 -1.04
C SER A 66 -10.58 -5.83 -1.29
N ARG A 67 -10.45 -7.05 -1.81
CA ARG A 67 -11.58 -7.96 -2.04
C ARG A 67 -12.29 -8.35 -0.74
N TRP A 68 -11.53 -8.70 0.29
CA TRP A 68 -12.06 -9.01 1.61
C TRP A 68 -12.83 -7.84 2.21
N LEU A 69 -12.24 -6.64 2.23
CA LEU A 69 -12.87 -5.45 2.79
C LEU A 69 -14.11 -5.01 1.99
N THR A 70 -14.08 -5.18 0.65
CA THR A 70 -15.27 -4.95 -0.20
C THR A 70 -16.40 -5.91 0.17
N THR A 71 -16.11 -7.19 0.37
CA THR A 71 -17.09 -8.21 0.79
C THR A 71 -17.63 -7.91 2.19
N ALA A 72 -16.79 -7.36 3.08
CA ALA A 72 -17.19 -6.92 4.42
C ALA A 72 -17.97 -5.60 4.43
N GLY A 73 -18.20 -4.97 3.26
CA GLY A 73 -19.00 -3.75 3.12
C GLY A 73 -18.25 -2.46 3.50
N LEU A 74 -16.93 -2.49 3.61
CA LEU A 74 -16.14 -1.27 3.86
C LEU A 74 -15.97 -0.45 2.56
N PRO A 75 -15.98 0.88 2.65
CA PRO A 75 -15.70 1.76 1.53
C PRO A 75 -14.20 1.76 1.22
N VAL A 76 -13.78 0.88 0.33
CA VAL A 76 -12.38 0.75 -0.11
C VAL A 76 -12.25 0.86 -1.61
N VAL A 77 -11.05 1.18 -2.09
CA VAL A 77 -10.73 1.09 -3.52
C VAL A 77 -10.87 -0.36 -3.94
N GLN A 78 -11.69 -0.62 -4.97
CA GLN A 78 -12.02 -1.97 -5.40
C GLN A 78 -11.05 -2.45 -6.47
N ALA A 79 -10.51 -3.66 -6.28
CA ALA A 79 -9.79 -4.33 -7.34
C ALA A 79 -10.74 -4.70 -8.49
N VAL A 80 -10.27 -4.57 -9.73
CA VAL A 80 -11.02 -5.03 -10.92
C VAL A 80 -11.17 -6.55 -10.82
N ASN A 81 -12.38 -7.06 -11.11
CA ASN A 81 -12.64 -8.50 -11.18
C ASN A 81 -12.28 -9.04 -12.57
N ASP A 82 -12.18 -10.35 -12.67
CA ASP A 82 -12.05 -11.10 -13.94
C ASP A 82 -10.80 -10.76 -14.77
N VAL A 83 -9.77 -10.21 -14.11
CA VAL A 83 -8.45 -9.98 -14.71
C VAL A 83 -7.37 -10.62 -13.85
N PRO A 84 -6.26 -11.11 -14.45
CA PRO A 84 -5.11 -11.59 -13.70
C PRO A 84 -4.53 -10.48 -12.81
N GLN A 85 -4.39 -10.73 -11.50
CA GLN A 85 -3.88 -9.73 -10.56
C GLN A 85 -3.02 -10.37 -9.45
N PRO A 86 -1.83 -9.80 -9.21
CA PRO A 86 -1.16 -8.82 -10.07
C PRO A 86 -0.76 -9.41 -11.42
N THR A 87 -0.70 -8.58 -12.47
CA THR A 87 -0.06 -8.94 -13.73
C THR A 87 1.42 -8.63 -13.64
N MET A 88 2.30 -9.62 -13.81
CA MET A 88 3.74 -9.43 -13.71
C MET A 88 4.36 -9.07 -15.04
N VAL A 89 5.16 -8.01 -15.08
CA VAL A 89 6.00 -7.61 -16.23
C VAL A 89 7.37 -7.19 -15.71
N ASP A 90 8.44 -7.81 -16.18
CA ASP A 90 9.82 -7.51 -15.79
C ASP A 90 10.02 -7.43 -14.26
N ASP A 91 9.52 -8.45 -13.54
CA ASP A 91 9.53 -8.54 -12.06
C ASP A 91 8.75 -7.42 -11.34
N ARG A 92 7.99 -6.63 -12.07
CA ARG A 92 7.14 -5.56 -11.52
C ARG A 92 5.67 -5.96 -11.51
N PRO A 93 4.97 -5.86 -10.38
CA PRO A 93 3.55 -6.13 -10.30
C PRO A 93 2.75 -4.94 -10.84
N VAL A 94 1.78 -5.22 -11.70
CA VAL A 94 0.75 -4.27 -12.14
C VAL A 94 -0.58 -4.71 -11.57
N THR A 95 -1.21 -3.84 -10.80
CA THR A 95 -2.53 -4.09 -10.20
C THR A 95 -3.58 -3.16 -10.81
N TRP A 96 -4.81 -3.68 -10.93
CA TRP A 96 -5.91 -3.05 -11.62
C TRP A 96 -7.02 -2.69 -10.64
N TRP A 97 -7.42 -1.42 -10.63
CA TRP A 97 -8.35 -0.86 -9.66
C TRP A 97 -9.48 -0.13 -10.37
N LYS A 98 -10.66 -0.12 -9.78
CA LYS A 98 -11.73 0.74 -10.24
C LYS A 98 -11.41 2.19 -9.93
N LEU A 99 -11.60 3.07 -10.92
CA LEU A 99 -11.45 4.51 -10.71
C LEU A 99 -12.44 4.95 -9.63
N LEU A 100 -11.95 5.68 -8.65
CA LEU A 100 -12.83 6.33 -7.68
C LEU A 100 -13.60 7.46 -8.37
N PRO A 101 -14.92 7.54 -8.16
CA PRO A 101 -15.68 8.69 -8.63
C PRO A 101 -15.21 9.96 -7.93
N GLU A 102 -15.74 11.10 -8.36
CA GLU A 102 -15.50 12.37 -7.68
C GLU A 102 -15.79 12.24 -6.18
N HIS A 103 -14.87 12.68 -5.36
CA HIS A 103 -14.87 12.45 -3.92
C HIS A 103 -14.29 13.65 -3.18
N ARG A 104 -14.59 13.76 -1.89
CA ARG A 104 -14.03 14.74 -0.97
C ARG A 104 -13.21 14.07 0.15
N PRO A 105 -12.32 14.80 0.81
CA PRO A 105 -11.68 14.30 2.01
C PRO A 105 -12.71 13.92 3.09
N ALA A 106 -12.42 12.86 3.83
CA ALA A 106 -13.24 12.44 4.95
C ALA A 106 -13.18 13.44 6.11
N THR A 107 -14.29 13.63 6.80
CA THR A 107 -14.26 14.26 8.12
C THR A 107 -13.64 13.31 9.14
N THR A 108 -13.15 13.84 10.26
CA THR A 108 -12.60 13.01 11.37
C THR A 108 -13.63 12.01 11.90
N GLY A 109 -14.92 12.39 11.94
CA GLY A 109 -15.99 11.50 12.38
C GLY A 109 -16.22 10.33 11.42
N GLU A 110 -16.25 10.59 10.12
CA GLU A 110 -16.38 9.56 9.07
C GLU A 110 -15.18 8.60 9.11
N LEU A 111 -13.95 9.14 9.17
CA LEU A 111 -12.75 8.34 9.30
C LEU A 111 -12.80 7.45 10.54
N GLY A 112 -13.18 8.01 11.69
CA GLY A 112 -13.33 7.27 12.94
C GLY A 112 -14.39 6.16 12.86
N ALA A 113 -15.48 6.38 12.13
CA ALA A 113 -16.52 5.37 11.91
C ALA A 113 -15.99 4.20 11.06
N VAL A 114 -15.30 4.49 9.96
CA VAL A 114 -14.70 3.46 9.09
C VAL A 114 -13.63 2.66 9.84
N LEU A 115 -12.75 3.32 10.59
CA LEU A 115 -11.74 2.64 11.40
C LEU A 115 -12.36 1.73 12.47
N ARG A 116 -13.44 2.15 13.11
CA ARG A 116 -14.17 1.32 14.07
C ARG A 116 -14.73 0.06 13.40
N SER A 117 -15.31 0.20 12.21
CA SER A 117 -15.79 -0.94 11.43
C SER A 117 -14.63 -1.87 11.04
N LEU A 118 -13.51 -1.34 10.58
CA LEU A 118 -12.30 -2.11 10.27
C LEU A 118 -11.80 -2.90 11.48
N HIS A 119 -11.69 -2.24 12.64
CA HIS A 119 -11.21 -2.84 13.88
C HIS A 119 -12.14 -3.95 14.44
N SER A 120 -13.39 -4.00 14.00
CA SER A 120 -14.33 -5.06 14.39
C SER A 120 -14.28 -6.29 13.48
N LEU A 121 -13.55 -6.23 12.37
CA LEU A 121 -13.45 -7.35 11.44
C LEU A 121 -12.45 -8.41 11.93
N THR A 122 -12.80 -9.66 11.67
CA THR A 122 -11.88 -10.79 11.78
C THR A 122 -11.36 -11.10 10.37
N PRO A 123 -10.04 -11.07 10.13
CA PRO A 123 -9.52 -11.43 8.82
C PRO A 123 -9.75 -12.91 8.54
N PRO A 124 -9.91 -13.29 7.27
CA PRO A 124 -9.91 -14.70 6.88
C PRO A 124 -8.58 -15.38 7.23
N ASP A 125 -8.62 -16.66 7.63
CA ASP A 125 -7.44 -17.42 8.05
C ASP A 125 -6.37 -17.53 6.95
N ASP A 126 -6.80 -17.50 5.69
CA ASP A 126 -5.92 -17.55 4.52
C ASP A 126 -5.35 -16.19 4.11
N LEU A 127 -5.76 -15.10 4.76
CA LEU A 127 -5.25 -13.76 4.52
C LEU A 127 -4.09 -13.46 5.48
N ASP A 128 -2.88 -13.74 5.02
CA ASP A 128 -1.66 -13.48 5.79
C ASP A 128 -1.41 -11.96 5.92
N LEU A 129 -1.92 -11.38 7.02
CA LEU A 129 -1.68 -9.99 7.37
C LEU A 129 -0.43 -9.88 8.24
N PRO A 130 0.53 -9.00 7.90
CA PRO A 130 1.72 -8.81 8.70
C PRO A 130 1.37 -8.23 10.07
N VAL A 131 2.04 -8.72 11.10
CA VAL A 131 1.98 -8.10 12.43
C VAL A 131 2.64 -6.73 12.35
N HIS A 132 1.93 -5.71 12.82
CA HIS A 132 2.47 -4.35 12.83
C HIS A 132 3.64 -4.23 13.81
N ASP A 133 4.82 -3.89 13.29
CA ASP A 133 5.99 -3.51 14.06
C ASP A 133 6.27 -2.01 13.86
N PRO A 134 6.02 -1.15 14.88
CA PRO A 134 6.26 0.30 14.76
C PRO A 134 7.75 0.65 14.59
N PHE A 135 8.66 -0.30 14.78
CA PHE A 135 10.10 -0.13 14.64
C PHE A 135 10.67 -0.73 13.35
N SER A 136 9.80 -1.28 12.50
CA SER A 136 10.21 -1.91 11.25
C SER A 136 11.04 -0.97 10.38
N GLY A 137 12.18 -1.46 9.88
CA GLY A 137 13.09 -0.72 9.01
C GLY A 137 13.90 0.40 9.67
N LEU A 138 13.63 0.78 10.95
CA LEU A 138 14.33 1.91 11.59
C LEU A 138 15.84 1.65 11.76
N SER A 139 16.25 0.44 12.14
CA SER A 139 17.68 0.10 12.24
C SER A 139 18.40 0.29 10.92
N HIS A 140 17.77 -0.17 9.82
CA HIS A 140 18.32 -0.03 8.48
C HIS A 140 18.40 1.45 8.07
N ARG A 141 17.34 2.24 8.31
CA ARG A 141 17.34 3.69 8.00
C ARG A 141 18.47 4.43 8.75
N ILE A 142 18.66 4.13 10.04
CA ILE A 142 19.74 4.70 10.84
C ILE A 142 21.11 4.33 10.26
N SER A 143 21.32 3.06 9.88
CA SER A 143 22.59 2.62 9.30
C SER A 143 22.89 3.24 7.94
N GLN A 144 21.86 3.52 7.13
CA GLN A 144 21.99 4.09 5.77
C GLN A 144 22.00 5.63 5.75
N ALA A 145 21.70 6.30 6.85
CA ALA A 145 21.64 7.76 6.89
C ALA A 145 23.05 8.36 6.81
N THR A 146 23.43 8.89 5.65
CA THR A 146 24.77 9.45 5.39
C THR A 146 25.00 10.81 6.05
N ALA A 147 23.92 11.52 6.42
CA ALA A 147 23.99 12.81 7.09
C ALA A 147 24.22 12.73 8.61
N LEU A 148 24.17 11.52 9.19
CA LEU A 148 24.43 11.32 10.61
C LEU A 148 25.93 11.13 10.86
N ASP A 149 26.46 11.84 11.86
CA ASP A 149 27.76 11.49 12.43
C ASP A 149 27.69 10.21 13.29
N ASP A 150 28.83 9.75 13.76
CA ASP A 150 28.92 8.49 14.52
C ASP A 150 28.30 8.59 15.91
N ASP A 151 28.34 9.76 16.55
CA ASP A 151 27.74 10.00 17.86
C ASP A 151 26.23 9.99 17.77
N ASP A 152 25.65 10.69 16.80
CA ASP A 152 24.23 10.72 16.53
C ASP A 152 23.70 9.31 16.14
N ARG A 153 24.44 8.59 15.31
CA ARG A 153 24.11 7.20 14.93
C ARG A 153 24.08 6.27 16.14
N THR A 154 25.07 6.38 16.99
CA THR A 154 25.17 5.59 18.23
C THR A 154 24.03 5.94 19.18
N TRP A 155 23.72 7.22 19.32
CA TRP A 155 22.62 7.69 20.17
C TRP A 155 21.26 7.17 19.67
N LEU A 156 20.99 7.32 18.36
CA LEU A 156 19.73 6.84 17.74
C LEU A 156 19.56 5.34 17.88
N THR A 157 20.62 4.57 17.67
CA THR A 157 20.59 3.10 17.82
C THR A 157 20.24 2.71 19.25
N ARG A 158 20.92 3.30 20.23
CA ARG A 158 20.64 3.07 21.66
C ARG A 158 19.20 3.46 22.02
N ARG A 159 18.75 4.60 21.49
CA ARG A 159 17.40 5.08 21.74
C ARG A 159 16.33 4.16 21.14
N LEU A 160 16.56 3.65 19.97
CA LEU A 160 15.70 2.68 19.32
C LEU A 160 15.55 1.40 20.18
N ASP A 161 16.65 0.87 20.70
CA ASP A 161 16.61 -0.33 21.56
C ASP A 161 15.87 -0.08 22.87
N GLN A 162 16.06 1.09 23.49
CA GLN A 162 15.30 1.50 24.67
C GLN A 162 13.78 1.58 24.38
N LEU A 163 13.40 2.13 23.22
CA LEU A 163 11.99 2.25 22.83
C LEU A 163 11.37 0.87 22.55
N ARG A 164 12.09 -0.02 21.89
CA ARG A 164 11.67 -1.41 21.66
C ARG A 164 11.41 -2.14 22.99
N GLU A 165 12.31 -1.98 23.95
CA GLU A 165 12.16 -2.60 25.26
C GLU A 165 10.96 -2.03 26.04
N ARG A 166 10.77 -0.70 25.99
CA ARG A 166 9.59 -0.07 26.60
C ARG A 166 8.30 -0.53 25.93
N TYR A 167 8.27 -0.65 24.62
CA TYR A 167 7.10 -1.10 23.85
C TYR A 167 6.71 -2.54 24.23
N ARG A 168 7.69 -3.44 24.35
CA ARG A 168 7.43 -4.83 24.78
C ARG A 168 6.81 -4.94 26.18
N ARG A 169 7.03 -3.94 27.03
CA ARG A 169 6.48 -3.89 28.40
C ARG A 169 5.13 -3.19 28.50
N LEU A 170 4.61 -2.65 27.37
CA LEU A 170 3.28 -2.06 27.41
C LEU A 170 2.22 -3.13 27.67
N PRO A 171 1.25 -2.85 28.56
CA PRO A 171 0.13 -3.77 28.74
C PRO A 171 -0.71 -3.81 27.46
N MET A 172 -0.75 -4.96 26.81
CA MET A 172 -1.61 -5.20 25.65
C MET A 172 -2.94 -5.79 26.15
N GLU A 173 -3.85 -4.91 26.57
CA GLU A 173 -5.14 -5.31 27.15
C GLU A 173 -6.18 -5.71 26.09
N LYS A 174 -5.93 -5.38 24.84
CA LYS A 174 -6.87 -5.67 23.74
C LYS A 174 -6.38 -6.83 22.89
N PRO A 175 -7.31 -7.67 22.37
CA PRO A 175 -6.93 -8.70 21.40
C PRO A 175 -6.35 -8.05 20.14
N TYR A 176 -5.58 -8.80 19.37
CA TYR A 176 -5.10 -8.36 18.08
C TYR A 176 -6.28 -7.96 17.19
N GLN A 177 -6.16 -6.79 16.57
CA GLN A 177 -7.16 -6.21 15.67
C GLN A 177 -6.49 -5.82 14.36
N VAL A 178 -7.26 -5.85 13.28
CA VAL A 178 -6.82 -5.30 12.00
C VAL A 178 -6.76 -3.79 12.12
N ILE A 179 -5.65 -3.20 11.72
CA ILE A 179 -5.44 -1.75 11.72
C ILE A 179 -5.10 -1.27 10.31
N HIS A 180 -5.42 -0.03 10.00
CA HIS A 180 -5.02 0.58 8.73
C HIS A 180 -3.51 0.93 8.70
N GLY A 181 -2.95 1.35 9.82
CA GLY A 181 -1.53 1.70 9.98
C GLY A 181 -1.13 3.10 9.52
N ASP A 182 -1.87 3.70 8.56
CA ASP A 182 -1.57 5.03 7.99
C ASP A 182 -2.88 5.78 7.62
N ALA A 183 -3.86 5.76 8.50
CA ALA A 183 -5.14 6.43 8.26
C ALA A 183 -5.03 7.94 8.53
N TRP A 184 -5.40 8.75 7.54
CA TRP A 184 -5.43 10.20 7.64
C TRP A 184 -6.61 10.79 6.85
N GLN A 185 -6.93 12.08 7.05
CA GLN A 185 -8.11 12.74 6.45
C GLN A 185 -8.09 12.80 4.90
N GLY A 186 -6.94 12.61 4.27
CA GLY A 186 -6.84 12.48 2.82
C GLY A 186 -7.39 11.15 2.27
N VAL A 187 -7.78 10.22 3.14
CA VAL A 187 -8.57 9.05 2.75
C VAL A 187 -9.96 9.52 2.36
N SER A 188 -10.32 9.29 1.11
CA SER A 188 -11.57 9.78 0.54
C SER A 188 -12.72 8.84 0.89
N ILE A 189 -13.86 9.42 1.25
CA ILE A 189 -15.12 8.71 1.48
C ILE A 189 -16.16 9.22 0.48
N ARG A 190 -16.98 8.30 -0.03
CA ARG A 190 -18.14 8.62 -0.87
C ARG A 190 -19.23 9.33 -0.10
#